data_592dab62c4c844a471dfcc39314afc6e
#
_entry.id   592dab62c4c844a471dfcc39314afc6e
#
_cell.length_a   1.000
_cell.length_b   1.000
_cell.length_c   1.000
_cell.angle_alpha   90.00
_cell.angle_beta   90.00
_cell.angle_gamma   90.00
#
_symmetry.space_group_name_H-M   'P 1'
#
loop_
_entity.id
_entity.type
_entity.pdbx_description
1 polymer ?
#
loop_
_entity_poly.entity_id
_entity_poly.type
_entity_poly.pdbx_seq_one_letter_code
_entity_poly.pdbx_strand_id
1 'polypeptide(L)' 'MFKIQTWYRDLFWEWCQKHDIVCEYMGTDRHGIGLDFKQYDTWYIGNERDRTLAMLRWA' A
#
# COMPACT_ATOMS: atom_id res chain seq x y z
N MET A 1 -8.19 -4.16 3.84
CA MET A 1 -7.44 -3.09 3.13
C MET A 1 -6.42 -2.49 4.05
N PHE A 2 -5.31 -2.04 3.52
CA PHE A 2 -4.29 -1.38 4.31
C PHE A 2 -3.71 -0.20 3.54
N LYS A 3 -2.96 0.66 4.23
CA LYS A 3 -2.47 1.91 3.67
C LYS A 3 -0.95 1.95 3.66
N ILE A 4 -0.40 2.47 2.57
CA ILE A 4 1.04 2.65 2.38
C ILE A 4 1.25 4.09 1.92
N GLN A 5 2.29 4.75 2.43
CA GLN A 5 2.60 6.10 1.99
C GLN A 5 2.82 6.15 0.48
N THR A 6 2.31 7.18 -0.15
CA THR A 6 2.32 7.30 -1.61
C THR A 6 3.70 7.26 -2.23
N TRP A 7 4.74 7.76 -1.55
CA TRP A 7 6.10 7.67 -2.09
C TRP A 7 6.58 6.24 -2.31
N TYR A 8 6.00 5.24 -1.60
CA TYR A 8 6.40 3.85 -1.71
C TYR A 8 5.56 3.07 -2.72
N ARG A 9 4.69 3.77 -3.46
CA ARG A 9 3.78 3.12 -4.41
C ARG A 9 4.52 2.24 -5.41
N ASP A 10 5.56 2.78 -6.04
CA ASP A 10 6.29 2.04 -7.07
C ASP A 10 7.02 0.84 -6.48
N LEU A 11 7.65 1.02 -5.32
CA LEU A 11 8.34 -0.06 -4.62
C LEU A 11 7.37 -1.15 -4.19
N PHE A 12 6.20 -0.75 -3.69
CA PHE A 12 5.17 -1.70 -3.28
C PHE A 12 4.66 -2.48 -4.48
N TRP A 13 4.37 -1.80 -5.57
CA TRP A 13 3.90 -2.44 -6.80
C TRP A 13 4.91 -3.47 -7.31
N GLU A 14 6.18 -3.08 -7.39
CA GLU A 14 7.24 -4.00 -7.80
C GLU A 14 7.35 -5.21 -6.90
N TRP A 15 7.25 -4.99 -5.59
CA TRP A 15 7.29 -6.06 -4.61
C TRP A 15 6.15 -7.05 -4.84
N CYS A 16 4.94 -6.54 -5.07
CA CYS A 16 3.79 -7.39 -5.35
C CYS A 16 3.98 -8.22 -6.62
N GLN A 17 4.49 -7.59 -7.68
CA GLN A 17 4.73 -8.29 -8.94
C GLN A 17 5.80 -9.38 -8.78
N LYS A 18 6.84 -9.07 -8.03
CA LYS A 18 7.93 -10.00 -7.77
C LYS A 18 7.47 -11.24 -7.02
N HIS A 19 6.49 -11.09 -6.14
CA HIS A 19 5.98 -12.17 -5.31
C HIS A 19 4.65 -12.77 -5.82
N ASP A 20 4.24 -12.40 -7.02
CA ASP A 20 2.97 -12.86 -7.61
C ASP A 20 1.76 -12.54 -6.73
N ILE A 21 1.78 -11.39 -6.07
CA ILE A 21 0.70 -10.96 -5.21
C ILE A 21 -0.25 -10.07 -6.04
N VAL A 22 -1.52 -10.45 -6.07
CA VAL A 22 -2.54 -9.64 -6.73
C VAL A 22 -3.01 -8.57 -5.77
N CYS A 23 -2.73 -7.32 -6.08
CA CYS A 23 -3.16 -6.19 -5.29
C CYS A 23 -4.00 -5.22 -6.13
N GLU A 24 -4.92 -4.52 -5.48
CA GLU A 24 -5.79 -3.58 -6.14
C GLU A 24 -5.67 -2.21 -5.46
N TYR A 25 -5.42 -1.20 -6.28
CA TYR A 25 -5.33 0.18 -5.80
C TYR A 25 -6.74 0.73 -5.60
N MET A 26 -7.04 1.20 -4.39
CA MET A 26 -8.37 1.63 -4.01
C MET A 26 -8.49 3.15 -3.86
N GLY A 27 -7.43 3.88 -4.05
CA GLY A 27 -7.46 5.34 -3.97
C GLY A 27 -6.41 5.89 -3.03
N THR A 28 -6.32 7.21 -2.99
CA THR A 28 -5.32 7.91 -2.20
C THR A 28 -6.01 8.89 -1.26
N ASP A 29 -5.60 8.87 0.01
CA ASP A 29 -6.08 9.80 1.02
C ASP A 29 -4.97 10.74 1.44
N ARG A 30 -5.34 11.98 1.74
CA ARG A 30 -4.42 12.99 2.24
C ARG A 30 -4.80 13.36 3.65
N HIS A 31 -3.81 13.45 4.54
CA HIS A 31 -4.00 13.82 5.93
C HIS A 31 -3.02 14.91 6.31
N GLY A 32 -3.49 15.90 7.06
CA GLY A 32 -2.65 16.99 7.53
C GLY A 32 -2.80 18.26 6.71
N ILE A 33 -2.12 19.31 7.15
CA ILE A 33 -2.19 20.65 6.58
C ILE A 33 -0.78 21.19 6.39
N GLY A 34 -0.54 21.85 5.25
CA GLY A 34 0.74 22.48 4.98
C GLY A 34 1.87 21.48 4.84
N LEU A 35 2.98 21.75 5.54
CA LEU A 35 4.17 20.91 5.45
C LEU A 35 4.03 19.58 6.18
N ASP A 36 3.01 19.45 7.02
CA ASP A 36 2.77 18.23 7.79
C ASP A 36 1.82 17.27 7.10
N PHE A 37 1.43 17.55 5.87
CA PHE A 37 0.51 16.67 5.20
C PHE A 37 1.20 15.35 4.83
N LYS A 38 0.44 14.27 4.94
CA LYS A 38 0.87 12.93 4.53
C LYS A 38 -0.16 12.37 3.56
N GLN A 39 0.32 11.56 2.64
CA GLN A 39 -0.50 10.99 1.61
C GLN A 39 -0.32 9.48 1.61
N TYR A 40 -1.44 8.75 1.65
CA TYR A 40 -1.43 7.29 1.74
C TYR A 40 -2.28 6.71 0.62
N ASP A 41 -1.76 5.65 0.01
CA ASP A 41 -2.51 4.85 -0.92
C ASP A 41 -3.18 3.70 -0.16
N THR A 42 -4.43 3.44 -0.49
CA THR A 42 -5.16 2.30 0.07
C THR A 42 -5.10 1.16 -0.93
N TRP A 43 -4.73 -0.01 -0.44
CA TRP A 43 -4.57 -1.21 -1.25
C TRP A 43 -5.44 -2.34 -0.72
N TYR A 44 -5.95 -3.15 -1.63
CA TYR A 44 -6.72 -4.33 -1.29
C TYR A 44 -6.01 -5.57 -1.82
N ILE A 45 -5.83 -6.56 -0.95
CA ILE A 45 -5.28 -7.86 -1.31
C ILE A 45 -6.28 -8.91 -0.83
N GLY A 46 -6.88 -9.63 -1.78
CA GLY A 46 -7.94 -10.58 -1.47
C GLY A 46 -7.47 -11.85 -0.76
N ASN A 47 -6.24 -12.28 -1.04
CA ASN A 47 -5.67 -13.47 -0.43
C ASN A 47 -5.16 -13.12 0.96
N GLU A 48 -5.66 -13.82 1.98
CA GLU A 48 -5.33 -13.53 3.38
C GLU A 48 -3.83 -13.72 3.67
N ARG A 49 -3.21 -14.76 3.12
CA ARG A 49 -1.79 -15.02 3.30
C ARG A 49 -0.95 -13.90 2.70
N ASP A 50 -1.28 -13.48 1.50
CA ASP A 50 -0.55 -12.40 0.82
C ASP A 50 -0.73 -11.08 1.55
N ARG A 51 -1.93 -10.81 2.05
CA ARG A 51 -2.22 -9.62 2.83
C ARG A 51 -1.38 -9.57 4.10
N THR A 52 -1.27 -10.70 4.80
CA THR A 52 -0.45 -10.80 6.00
C THR A 52 1.03 -10.53 5.68
N LEU A 53 1.54 -11.11 4.61
CA LEU A 53 2.91 -10.87 4.17
C LEU A 53 3.16 -9.38 3.85
N ALA A 54 2.22 -8.75 3.16
CA ALA A 54 2.33 -7.34 2.82
C ALA A 54 2.31 -6.46 4.07
N MET A 55 1.46 -6.78 5.03
CA MET A 55 1.40 -6.04 6.29
C MET A 55 2.69 -6.17 7.10
N LEU A 56 3.30 -7.34 7.12
CA LEU A 56 4.57 -7.56 7.82
C LEU A 56 5.73 -6.80 7.17
N ARG A 57 5.68 -6.64 5.86
CA ARG A 57 6.76 -5.97 5.13
C ARG A 57 6.59 -4.45 5.08
N TRP A 58 5.37 -3.96 4.98
CA TRP A 58 5.08 -2.57 4.63
C TRP A 58 4.36 -1.75 5.72
N ALA A 59 3.73 -2.38 6.66
CA ALA A 59 3.00 -1.65 7.71
C ALA A 59 3.86 -1.26 8.90
#